data_7d131fc8883191188a5972a1de1e0e15
#
_entry.id   7d131fc8883191188a5972a1de1e0e15
#
_cell.length_a   1.000
_cell.length_b   1.000
_cell.length_c   1.000
_cell.angle_alpha   90.00
_cell.angle_beta   90.00
_cell.angle_gamma   90.00
#
_symmetry.space_group_name_H-M   'P 1'
#
loop_
_entity.id
_entity.type
_entity.pdbx_description
1 polymer ?
#
loop_
_entity_poly.entity_id
_entity_poly.type
_entity_poly.pdbx_seq_one_letter_code
_entity_poly.pdbx_strand_id
1 'polypeptide(L)'
;MTETASLVIGADGKRSLVAGAVGARRYRERPVRSFASYSYWSGVPLSGGELYQRPGRAVAAFPTNDGLTMVYVAAPMTEFASARADLEGHYLRTLDLCDDLGERVRSGSRAERLRTTPDQPNTFRCSHGPRWALAGDAGVVMDSISAQGMTNALRDAGYLSAAVVAGLGGSRPLAGALHDHQRRRDRAIRGMYDFTLGLAAFPPAGPGQRRFLAAVAADQQETSRFLGAFAGIVPPQNYFTLRTMVRVLGSRGTRKITAPTANHLFSRLRQRGPARQGGAATTRVPGR
;
A
#
# COMPACT_ATOMS: atom_id res chain seq x y z
N MET A 1 33.16 -7.00 -16.01
CA MET A 1 33.41 -5.54 -16.22
C MET A 1 33.14 -4.87 -14.88
N THR A 2 34.04 -4.03 -14.40
CA THR A 2 33.87 -3.26 -13.16
C THR A 2 33.71 -1.79 -13.56
N GLU A 3 32.65 -1.17 -13.05
CA GLU A 3 32.36 0.24 -13.31
C GLU A 3 32.47 1.06 -12.03
N THR A 4 32.83 2.33 -12.14
CA THR A 4 32.91 3.26 -11.01
C THR A 4 31.89 4.38 -11.22
N ALA A 5 31.10 4.69 -10.17
CA ALA A 5 30.09 5.74 -10.19
C ALA A 5 30.20 6.66 -8.97
N SER A 6 29.81 7.91 -9.11
CA SER A 6 29.71 8.87 -8.01
C SER A 6 28.57 8.50 -7.04
N LEU A 7 27.50 7.90 -7.54
CA LEU A 7 26.35 7.45 -6.79
C LEU A 7 25.73 6.21 -7.45
N VAL A 8 25.41 5.19 -6.66
CA VAL A 8 24.65 4.01 -7.10
C VAL A 8 23.20 4.17 -6.64
N ILE A 9 22.23 3.96 -7.54
CA ILE A 9 20.81 4.00 -7.22
C ILE A 9 20.21 2.62 -7.40
N GLY A 10 19.71 2.03 -6.30
CA GLY A 10 18.93 0.80 -6.33
C GLY A 10 17.45 1.10 -6.60
N ALA A 11 16.98 0.74 -7.80
CA ALA A 11 15.58 0.79 -8.22
C ALA A 11 15.10 -0.60 -8.67
N ASP A 12 15.66 -1.65 -8.06
CA ASP A 12 15.60 -3.06 -8.42
C ASP A 12 14.53 -3.85 -7.64
N GLY A 13 13.53 -3.13 -7.13
CA GLY A 13 12.30 -3.71 -6.58
C GLY A 13 12.44 -4.25 -5.16
N LYS A 14 11.41 -4.95 -4.70
CA LYS A 14 11.28 -5.41 -3.30
C LYS A 14 12.40 -6.35 -2.82
N ARG A 15 13.03 -7.08 -3.74
CA ARG A 15 14.17 -7.99 -3.48
C ARG A 15 15.52 -7.37 -3.83
N SER A 16 15.63 -6.05 -3.73
CA SER A 16 16.77 -5.25 -4.11
C SER A 16 18.11 -5.86 -3.73
N LEU A 17 18.93 -6.15 -4.73
CA LEU A 17 20.32 -6.57 -4.58
C LEU A 17 21.17 -5.42 -4.03
N VAL A 18 20.91 -4.20 -4.50
CA VAL A 18 21.61 -3.00 -4.02
C VAL A 18 21.35 -2.82 -2.52
N ALA A 19 20.09 -2.90 -2.07
CA ALA A 19 19.76 -2.78 -0.65
C ALA A 19 20.45 -3.87 0.20
N GLY A 20 20.57 -5.08 -0.31
CA GLY A 20 21.29 -6.17 0.33
C GLY A 20 22.79 -5.90 0.41
N ALA A 21 23.42 -5.51 -0.69
CA ALA A 21 24.85 -5.26 -0.78
C ALA A 21 25.33 -4.11 0.13
N VAL A 22 24.48 -3.07 0.32
CA VAL A 22 24.81 -1.93 1.20
C VAL A 22 24.32 -2.10 2.64
N GLY A 23 23.73 -3.24 2.99
CA GLY A 23 23.18 -3.49 4.33
C GLY A 23 22.08 -2.50 4.73
N ALA A 24 21.22 -2.07 3.80
CA ALA A 24 20.20 -1.06 4.05
C ALA A 24 19.24 -1.50 5.17
N ARG A 25 19.32 -0.84 6.33
CA ARG A 25 18.54 -1.17 7.53
C ARG A 25 17.04 -1.03 7.26
N ARG A 26 16.26 -2.05 7.63
CA ARG A 26 14.79 -2.02 7.59
C ARG A 26 14.23 -1.36 8.84
N TYR A 27 13.07 -0.72 8.67
CA TYR A 27 12.29 -0.18 9.77
C TYR A 27 10.80 -0.17 9.41
N ARG A 28 9.90 0.01 10.40
CA ARG A 28 8.45 -0.07 10.22
C ARG A 28 7.97 -1.37 9.58
N GLU A 29 8.66 -2.47 9.83
CA GLU A 29 8.25 -3.78 9.34
C GLU A 29 6.91 -4.20 9.93
N ARG A 30 6.07 -4.79 9.09
CA ARG A 30 4.79 -5.39 9.48
C ARG A 30 4.65 -6.76 8.81
N PRO A 31 3.96 -7.70 9.49
CA PRO A 31 3.70 -9.02 8.91
C PRO A 31 2.98 -8.93 7.56
N VAL A 32 3.28 -9.88 6.68
CA VAL A 32 2.48 -10.16 5.49
C VAL A 32 1.09 -10.59 5.94
N ARG A 33 0.04 -9.97 5.40
CA ARG A 33 -1.35 -10.22 5.83
C ARG A 33 -2.21 -10.77 4.74
N SER A 34 -1.82 -10.58 3.48
CA SER A 34 -2.57 -11.04 2.33
C SER A 34 -1.69 -11.83 1.37
N PHE A 35 -2.33 -12.65 0.57
CA PHE A 35 -1.79 -13.10 -0.71
C PHE A 35 -2.68 -12.56 -1.82
N ALA A 36 -2.12 -12.42 -3.02
CA ALA A 36 -2.83 -11.90 -4.16
C ALA A 36 -2.71 -12.81 -5.36
N SER A 37 -3.81 -12.93 -6.13
CA SER A 37 -3.86 -13.61 -7.41
C SER A 37 -4.43 -12.66 -8.46
N TYR A 38 -3.89 -12.69 -9.68
CA TYR A 38 -4.40 -11.88 -10.78
C TYR A 38 -4.18 -12.55 -12.13
N SER A 39 -5.03 -12.19 -13.09
CA SER A 39 -4.88 -12.57 -14.48
C SER A 39 -5.44 -11.47 -15.38
N TYR A 40 -5.12 -11.56 -16.68
CA TYR A 40 -5.67 -10.70 -17.70
C TYR A 40 -6.66 -11.48 -18.55
N TRP A 41 -7.73 -10.81 -18.94
CA TRP A 41 -8.87 -11.40 -19.64
C TRP A 41 -9.28 -10.53 -20.83
N SER A 42 -9.63 -11.15 -21.94
CA SER A 42 -10.30 -10.51 -23.07
C SER A 42 -11.79 -10.80 -23.01
N GLY A 43 -12.61 -9.93 -23.59
CA GLY A 43 -14.07 -10.12 -23.64
C GLY A 43 -14.78 -9.91 -22.28
N VAL A 44 -14.13 -9.27 -21.31
CA VAL A 44 -14.75 -8.88 -20.04
C VAL A 44 -15.07 -7.39 -20.08
N PRO A 45 -16.32 -6.99 -20.36
CA PRO A 45 -16.68 -5.58 -20.51
C PRO A 45 -16.67 -4.88 -19.15
N LEU A 46 -16.00 -3.72 -19.09
CA LEU A 46 -16.00 -2.80 -17.97
C LEU A 46 -16.21 -1.37 -18.46
N SER A 47 -17.08 -0.61 -17.81
CA SER A 47 -17.24 0.82 -18.08
C SER A 47 -16.20 1.69 -17.34
N GLY A 48 -15.43 1.09 -16.42
CA GLY A 48 -14.41 1.74 -15.59
C GLY A 48 -13.79 0.75 -14.63
N GLY A 49 -13.00 1.23 -13.68
CA GLY A 49 -12.45 0.38 -12.61
C GLY A 49 -13.53 -0.05 -11.62
N GLU A 50 -13.57 -1.31 -11.29
CA GLU A 50 -14.49 -1.88 -10.30
C GLU A 50 -13.71 -2.38 -9.07
N LEU A 51 -14.22 -2.07 -7.88
CA LEU A 51 -13.63 -2.46 -6.61
C LEU A 51 -14.69 -3.12 -5.73
N TYR A 52 -14.41 -4.33 -5.28
CA TYR A 52 -15.30 -5.09 -4.43
C TYR A 52 -14.62 -5.43 -3.10
N GLN A 53 -15.30 -5.13 -2.01
CA GLN A 53 -14.93 -5.60 -0.68
C GLN A 53 -15.99 -6.61 -0.21
N ARG A 54 -15.57 -7.83 0.06
CA ARG A 54 -16.40 -8.90 0.57
C ARG A 54 -15.77 -9.45 1.87
N PRO A 55 -16.46 -10.18 2.70
CA PRO A 55 -15.86 -10.76 3.91
C PRO A 55 -14.59 -11.56 3.59
N GLY A 56 -13.45 -11.12 4.13
CA GLY A 56 -12.15 -11.73 3.88
C GLY A 56 -11.62 -11.61 2.43
N ARG A 57 -12.19 -10.74 1.59
CA ARG A 57 -11.80 -10.61 0.17
C ARG A 57 -11.74 -9.15 -0.25
N ALA A 58 -10.78 -8.85 -1.09
CA ALA A 58 -10.79 -7.63 -1.89
C ALA A 58 -10.57 -8.03 -3.36
N VAL A 59 -11.41 -7.52 -4.23
CA VAL A 59 -11.34 -7.79 -5.67
C VAL A 59 -11.30 -6.46 -6.41
N ALA A 60 -10.51 -6.41 -7.47
CA ALA A 60 -10.43 -5.26 -8.34
C ALA A 60 -10.42 -5.73 -9.80
N ALA A 61 -11.17 -5.03 -10.65
CA ALA A 61 -11.16 -5.24 -12.09
C ALA A 61 -10.91 -3.90 -12.79
N PHE A 62 -9.94 -3.86 -13.68
CA PHE A 62 -9.55 -2.65 -14.39
C PHE A 62 -9.37 -2.91 -15.87
N PRO A 63 -9.94 -2.06 -16.76
CA PRO A 63 -9.56 -2.08 -18.16
C PRO A 63 -8.08 -1.70 -18.29
N THR A 64 -7.36 -2.41 -19.16
CA THR A 64 -5.95 -2.18 -19.44
C THR A 64 -5.74 -1.96 -20.94
N ASN A 65 -4.46 -1.94 -21.37
CA ASN A 65 -4.13 -1.86 -22.78
C ASN A 65 -4.64 -3.08 -23.58
N ASP A 66 -4.69 -2.96 -24.89
CA ASP A 66 -5.03 -4.03 -25.85
C ASP A 66 -6.42 -4.66 -25.61
N GLY A 67 -7.37 -3.90 -25.05
CA GLY A 67 -8.72 -4.38 -24.76
C GLY A 67 -8.79 -5.45 -23.66
N LEU A 68 -7.73 -5.62 -22.90
CA LEU A 68 -7.69 -6.58 -21.78
C LEU A 68 -8.23 -5.96 -20.49
N THR A 69 -8.82 -6.83 -19.68
CA THR A 69 -9.21 -6.52 -18.29
C THR A 69 -8.32 -7.27 -17.32
N MET A 70 -7.63 -6.56 -16.45
CA MET A 70 -6.92 -7.15 -15.31
C MET A 70 -7.92 -7.40 -14.18
N VAL A 71 -7.99 -8.63 -13.69
CA VAL A 71 -8.80 -9.00 -12.55
C VAL A 71 -7.90 -9.50 -11.42
N TYR A 72 -7.97 -8.82 -10.30
CA TYR A 72 -7.15 -9.02 -9.10
C TYR A 72 -8.00 -9.49 -7.94
N VAL A 73 -7.51 -10.45 -7.19
CA VAL A 73 -8.11 -10.98 -5.97
C VAL A 73 -7.07 -10.97 -4.85
N ALA A 74 -7.42 -10.44 -3.69
CA ALA A 74 -6.64 -10.57 -2.47
C ALA A 74 -7.45 -11.29 -1.39
N ALA A 75 -6.76 -12.13 -0.62
CA ALA A 75 -7.33 -12.90 0.48
C ALA A 75 -6.36 -12.95 1.68
N PRO A 76 -6.85 -13.26 2.91
CA PRO A 76 -6.01 -13.34 4.10
C PRO A 76 -4.89 -14.37 3.94
N MET A 77 -3.68 -14.02 4.38
CA MET A 77 -2.52 -14.93 4.34
C MET A 77 -2.76 -16.23 5.11
N THR A 78 -3.64 -16.22 6.11
CA THR A 78 -4.04 -17.41 6.88
C THR A 78 -4.71 -18.48 6.04
N GLU A 79 -5.30 -18.11 4.90
CA GLU A 79 -5.96 -19.03 3.98
C GLU A 79 -5.02 -19.56 2.90
N PHE A 80 -3.81 -19.02 2.77
CA PHE A 80 -2.92 -19.36 1.66
C PHE A 80 -2.57 -20.85 1.60
N ALA A 81 -2.37 -21.51 2.75
CA ALA A 81 -2.03 -22.94 2.81
C ALA A 81 -3.13 -23.81 2.19
N SER A 82 -4.39 -23.52 2.49
CA SER A 82 -5.55 -24.24 1.89
C SER A 82 -5.81 -23.82 0.44
N ALA A 83 -5.69 -22.52 0.14
CA ALA A 83 -5.89 -22.02 -1.22
C ALA A 83 -4.86 -22.56 -2.21
N ARG A 84 -3.64 -22.85 -1.75
CA ARG A 84 -2.54 -23.37 -2.57
C ARG A 84 -2.86 -24.69 -3.28
N ALA A 85 -3.73 -25.51 -2.72
CA ALA A 85 -4.14 -26.77 -3.32
C ALA A 85 -4.98 -26.56 -4.60
N ASP A 86 -5.75 -25.46 -4.68
CA ASP A 86 -6.58 -25.10 -5.83
C ASP A 86 -6.66 -23.57 -5.94
N LEU A 87 -5.58 -22.94 -6.40
CA LEU A 87 -5.50 -21.49 -6.59
C LEU A 87 -6.48 -20.99 -7.64
N GLU A 88 -6.72 -21.78 -8.68
CA GLU A 88 -7.65 -21.46 -9.75
C GLU A 88 -9.09 -21.42 -9.23
N GLY A 89 -9.52 -22.48 -8.58
CA GLY A 89 -10.84 -22.53 -8.00
C GLY A 89 -11.03 -21.49 -6.90
N HIS A 90 -10.01 -21.25 -6.06
CA HIS A 90 -10.06 -20.17 -5.06
C HIS A 90 -10.29 -18.81 -5.71
N TYR A 91 -9.57 -18.51 -6.80
CA TYR A 91 -9.71 -17.28 -7.56
C TYR A 91 -11.11 -17.14 -8.15
N LEU A 92 -11.61 -18.14 -8.88
CA LEU A 92 -12.92 -18.09 -9.52
C LEU A 92 -14.07 -18.03 -8.50
N ARG A 93 -14.03 -18.83 -7.44
CA ARG A 93 -15.04 -18.78 -6.35
C ARG A 93 -15.08 -17.43 -5.66
N THR A 94 -13.93 -16.72 -5.59
CA THR A 94 -13.91 -15.37 -5.03
C THR A 94 -14.62 -14.38 -5.95
N LEU A 95 -14.50 -14.52 -7.26
CA LEU A 95 -15.19 -13.67 -8.23
C LEU A 95 -16.71 -13.86 -8.18
N ASP A 96 -17.18 -15.06 -7.84
CA ASP A 96 -18.61 -15.35 -7.66
C ASP A 96 -19.26 -14.59 -6.50
N LEU A 97 -18.44 -14.04 -5.60
CA LEU A 97 -18.93 -13.17 -4.54
C LEU A 97 -19.14 -11.71 -5.00
N CYS A 98 -18.81 -11.38 -6.25
CA CYS A 98 -18.72 -10.01 -6.76
C CYS A 98 -19.77 -9.74 -7.83
N ASP A 99 -21.03 -9.72 -7.43
CA ASP A 99 -22.18 -9.45 -8.30
C ASP A 99 -22.12 -10.33 -9.58
N ASP A 100 -22.08 -9.74 -10.78
CA ASP A 100 -21.97 -10.44 -12.07
C ASP A 100 -20.52 -10.64 -12.56
N LEU A 101 -19.51 -10.18 -11.81
CA LEU A 101 -18.11 -10.22 -12.27
C LEU A 101 -17.63 -11.65 -12.58
N GLY A 102 -18.02 -12.62 -11.75
CA GLY A 102 -17.65 -14.02 -11.95
C GLY A 102 -18.21 -14.59 -13.26
N GLU A 103 -19.45 -14.25 -13.61
CA GLU A 103 -20.09 -14.62 -14.85
C GLU A 103 -19.42 -13.96 -16.06
N ARG A 104 -19.19 -12.63 -16.01
CA ARG A 104 -18.49 -11.89 -17.06
C ARG A 104 -17.08 -12.44 -17.32
N VAL A 105 -16.35 -12.79 -16.28
CA VAL A 105 -15.01 -13.38 -16.41
C VAL A 105 -15.05 -14.77 -17.05
N ARG A 106 -16.03 -15.61 -16.69
CA ARG A 106 -16.19 -16.94 -17.31
C ARG A 106 -16.65 -16.88 -18.78
N SER A 107 -17.38 -15.84 -19.13
CA SER A 107 -17.81 -15.59 -20.53
C SER A 107 -16.68 -15.03 -21.38
N GLY A 108 -15.64 -14.48 -20.77
CA GLY A 108 -14.43 -14.01 -21.42
C GLY A 108 -13.40 -15.11 -21.66
N SER A 109 -12.28 -14.74 -22.23
CA SER A 109 -11.14 -15.62 -22.48
C SER A 109 -9.93 -15.14 -21.70
N ARG A 110 -9.24 -16.08 -21.01
CA ARG A 110 -8.02 -15.75 -20.27
C ARG A 110 -6.88 -15.47 -21.25
N ALA A 111 -6.30 -14.28 -21.18
CA ALA A 111 -5.16 -13.88 -22.01
C ALA A 111 -3.81 -14.26 -21.41
N GLU A 112 -3.70 -14.31 -20.07
CA GLU A 112 -2.49 -14.68 -19.36
C GLU A 112 -2.76 -15.70 -18.25
N ARG A 113 -1.75 -16.51 -17.93
CA ARG A 113 -1.83 -17.46 -16.81
C ARG A 113 -2.12 -16.75 -15.49
N LEU A 114 -2.85 -17.41 -14.59
CA LEU A 114 -3.04 -16.93 -13.22
C LEU A 114 -1.69 -16.79 -12.51
N ARG A 115 -1.43 -15.62 -11.97
CA ARG A 115 -0.24 -15.32 -11.17
C ARG A 115 -0.67 -15.14 -9.73
N THR A 116 -0.01 -15.86 -8.83
CA THR A 116 -0.29 -15.77 -7.38
C THR A 116 1.00 -15.47 -6.63
N THR A 117 0.92 -14.57 -5.67
CA THR A 117 2.03 -14.22 -4.78
C THR A 117 1.60 -14.11 -3.31
N PRO A 118 2.22 -14.88 -2.41
CA PRO A 118 2.13 -14.67 -0.97
C PRO A 118 3.20 -13.69 -0.45
N ASP A 119 4.14 -13.27 -1.32
CA ASP A 119 5.30 -12.42 -0.96
C ASP A 119 4.93 -10.95 -1.12
N GLN A 120 4.22 -10.43 -0.11
CA GLN A 120 3.79 -9.04 -0.02
C GLN A 120 4.35 -8.37 1.24
N PRO A 121 5.67 -8.14 1.31
CA PRO A 121 6.29 -7.55 2.48
C PRO A 121 5.81 -6.11 2.70
N ASN A 122 5.76 -5.73 3.98
CA ASN A 122 5.39 -4.40 4.40
C ASN A 122 6.57 -3.80 5.19
N THR A 123 7.39 -2.99 4.53
CA THR A 123 8.62 -2.48 5.16
C THR A 123 9.11 -1.19 4.53
N PHE A 124 9.76 -0.38 5.35
CA PHE A 124 10.60 0.73 4.93
C PHE A 124 12.06 0.35 5.09
N ARG A 125 12.93 0.82 4.18
CA ARG A 125 14.38 0.76 4.32
C ARG A 125 14.98 2.16 4.41
N CYS A 126 16.06 2.29 5.16
CA CYS A 126 16.94 3.44 4.99
C CYS A 126 17.32 3.51 3.52
N SER A 127 17.05 4.66 2.90
CA SER A 127 17.14 4.78 1.43
C SER A 127 18.37 5.52 0.98
N HIS A 128 19.31 5.77 1.87
CA HIS A 128 20.56 6.41 1.51
C HIS A 128 21.70 6.05 2.46
N GLY A 129 22.90 6.19 1.95
CA GLY A 129 24.15 6.08 2.68
C GLY A 129 25.29 6.66 1.85
N PRO A 130 26.54 6.44 2.22
CA PRO A 130 27.69 6.90 1.47
C PRO A 130 27.67 6.39 0.03
N ARG A 131 27.42 7.31 -0.93
CA ARG A 131 27.41 7.04 -2.37
C ARG A 131 26.38 6.03 -2.88
N TRP A 132 25.27 5.85 -2.16
CA TRP A 132 24.14 5.04 -2.63
C TRP A 132 22.79 5.63 -2.19
N ALA A 133 21.75 5.33 -2.98
CA ALA A 133 20.36 5.62 -2.66
C ALA A 133 19.44 4.51 -3.16
N LEU A 134 18.23 4.42 -2.59
CA LEU A 134 17.19 3.47 -3.01
C LEU A 134 15.93 4.24 -3.42
N ALA A 135 15.27 3.75 -4.48
CA ALA A 135 14.02 4.27 -4.98
C ALA A 135 12.95 3.18 -5.14
N GLY A 136 11.69 3.57 -5.06
CA GLY A 136 10.54 2.68 -5.23
C GLY A 136 10.53 1.53 -4.22
N ASP A 137 10.16 0.32 -4.66
CA ASP A 137 10.05 -0.86 -3.81
C ASP A 137 11.39 -1.30 -3.19
N ALA A 138 12.52 -0.88 -3.74
CA ALA A 138 13.82 -1.08 -3.11
C ALA A 138 13.91 -0.32 -1.77
N GLY A 139 13.24 0.83 -1.65
CA GLY A 139 13.21 1.67 -0.46
C GLY A 139 11.98 1.47 0.42
N VAL A 140 10.78 1.36 -0.17
CA VAL A 140 9.52 1.13 0.55
C VAL A 140 8.63 0.20 -0.25
N VAL A 141 8.24 -0.89 0.37
CA VAL A 141 7.28 -1.83 -0.19
C VAL A 141 6.10 -2.01 0.75
N MET A 142 4.91 -2.18 0.19
CA MET A 142 3.69 -2.44 0.93
C MET A 142 2.80 -3.41 0.14
N ASP A 143 1.83 -3.98 0.84
CA ASP A 143 0.81 -4.86 0.26
C ASP A 143 0.16 -4.23 -0.98
N SER A 144 -0.08 -5.03 -2.01
CA SER A 144 -0.61 -4.56 -3.29
C SER A 144 -2.10 -4.19 -3.26
N ILE A 145 -2.82 -4.49 -2.18
CA ILE A 145 -4.28 -4.31 -2.05
C ILE A 145 -4.75 -2.85 -2.28
N SER A 146 -3.88 -1.86 -2.08
CA SER A 146 -4.20 -0.46 -2.34
C SER A 146 -3.78 0.04 -3.72
N ALA A 147 -3.13 -0.80 -4.55
CA ALA A 147 -2.62 -0.48 -5.89
C ALA A 147 -1.69 0.76 -5.93
N GLN A 148 -0.96 1.09 -4.84
CA GLN A 148 -0.17 2.31 -4.72
C GLN A 148 1.32 2.16 -5.08
N GLY A 149 1.78 0.94 -5.41
CA GLY A 149 3.20 0.67 -5.64
C GLY A 149 3.81 1.56 -6.73
N MET A 150 3.21 1.60 -7.91
CA MET A 150 3.70 2.40 -9.05
C MET A 150 3.66 3.90 -8.76
N THR A 151 2.56 4.39 -8.20
CA THR A 151 2.41 5.81 -7.81
C THR A 151 3.49 6.24 -6.82
N ASN A 152 3.78 5.40 -5.83
CA ASN A 152 4.82 5.68 -4.85
C ASN A 152 6.21 5.63 -5.46
N ALA A 153 6.49 4.68 -6.36
CA ALA A 153 7.77 4.56 -7.03
C ALA A 153 8.07 5.79 -7.92
N LEU A 154 7.10 6.24 -8.71
CA LEU A 154 7.23 7.44 -9.55
C LEU A 154 7.44 8.72 -8.71
N ARG A 155 6.66 8.86 -7.63
CA ARG A 155 6.81 9.99 -6.69
C ARG A 155 8.17 9.98 -6.02
N ASP A 156 8.64 8.83 -5.58
CA ASP A 156 9.93 8.65 -4.93
C ASP A 156 11.08 8.93 -5.89
N ALA A 157 10.99 8.47 -7.13
CA ALA A 157 11.96 8.76 -8.18
C ALA A 157 12.08 10.27 -8.44
N GLY A 158 10.95 11.00 -8.48
CA GLY A 158 10.97 12.45 -8.61
C GLY A 158 11.65 13.16 -7.42
N TYR A 159 11.40 12.68 -6.19
CA TYR A 159 12.06 13.24 -5.01
C TYR A 159 13.56 12.94 -4.98
N LEU A 160 13.94 11.72 -5.36
CA LEU A 160 15.35 11.30 -5.42
C LEU A 160 16.09 12.06 -6.51
N SER A 161 15.51 12.19 -7.70
CA SER A 161 16.10 12.95 -8.82
C SER A 161 16.43 14.39 -8.40
N ALA A 162 15.50 15.09 -7.77
CA ALA A 162 15.73 16.44 -7.26
C ALA A 162 16.88 16.49 -6.22
N ALA A 163 16.95 15.49 -5.33
CA ALA A 163 18.02 15.42 -4.33
C ALA A 163 19.39 15.12 -4.97
N VAL A 164 19.44 14.26 -5.98
CA VAL A 164 20.68 13.92 -6.72
C VAL A 164 21.20 15.12 -7.50
N VAL A 165 20.32 15.81 -8.23
CA VAL A 165 20.68 17.03 -8.96
C VAL A 165 21.25 18.10 -8.02
N ALA A 166 20.58 18.34 -6.89
CA ALA A 166 21.07 19.31 -5.90
C ALA A 166 22.42 18.90 -5.27
N GLY A 167 22.59 17.60 -4.99
CA GLY A 167 23.79 17.10 -4.34
C GLY A 167 25.00 16.99 -5.27
N LEU A 168 24.83 16.41 -6.46
CA LEU A 168 25.93 16.28 -7.44
C LEU A 168 26.24 17.61 -8.15
N GLY A 169 25.23 18.47 -8.32
CA GLY A 169 25.41 19.82 -8.85
C GLY A 169 26.03 20.82 -7.86
N GLY A 170 26.34 20.39 -6.63
CA GLY A 170 27.08 21.18 -5.64
C GLY A 170 26.27 22.28 -4.92
N SER A 171 24.94 22.38 -5.19
CA SER A 171 24.09 23.38 -4.53
C SER A 171 23.87 23.10 -3.04
N ARG A 172 24.10 21.85 -2.62
CA ARG A 172 24.06 21.42 -1.20
C ARG A 172 24.81 20.09 -1.03
N PRO A 173 25.24 19.73 0.23
CA PRO A 173 25.88 18.44 0.49
C PRO A 173 24.98 17.26 0.09
N LEU A 174 25.50 16.31 -0.70
CA LEU A 174 24.77 15.16 -1.21
C LEU A 174 24.12 14.34 -0.07
N ALA A 175 24.85 14.09 1.02
CA ALA A 175 24.33 13.35 2.17
C ALA A 175 23.08 14.04 2.78
N GLY A 176 23.09 15.37 2.91
CA GLY A 176 21.95 16.15 3.38
C GLY A 176 20.77 16.10 2.42
N ALA A 177 21.02 16.20 1.11
CA ALA A 177 19.98 16.10 0.07
C ALA A 177 19.30 14.72 0.08
N LEU A 178 20.08 13.64 0.18
CA LEU A 178 19.56 12.27 0.25
C LEU A 178 18.81 12.00 1.57
N HIS A 179 19.26 12.56 2.69
CA HIS A 179 18.54 12.50 3.95
C HIS A 179 17.15 13.15 3.85
N ASP A 180 17.08 14.33 3.26
CA ASP A 180 15.82 15.04 3.05
C ASP A 180 14.90 14.31 2.06
N HIS A 181 15.44 13.68 1.03
CA HIS A 181 14.70 12.77 0.15
C HIS A 181 13.98 11.69 0.97
N GLN A 182 14.70 10.93 1.80
CA GLN A 182 14.10 9.90 2.62
C GLN A 182 12.99 10.45 3.53
N ARG A 183 13.22 11.57 4.21
CA ARG A 183 12.21 12.20 5.07
C ARG A 183 10.96 12.61 4.30
N ARG A 184 11.14 13.18 3.10
CA ARG A 184 10.04 13.60 2.23
C ARG A 184 9.23 12.40 1.75
N ARG A 185 9.89 11.35 1.28
CA ARG A 185 9.29 10.08 0.87
C ARG A 185 8.48 9.47 2.03
N ASP A 186 9.07 9.32 3.20
CA ASP A 186 8.42 8.71 4.36
C ASP A 186 7.16 9.48 4.77
N ARG A 187 7.23 10.80 4.75
CA ARG A 187 6.06 11.64 5.05
C ARG A 187 4.96 11.44 4.02
N ALA A 188 5.30 11.36 2.74
CA ALA A 188 4.34 11.19 1.66
C ALA A 188 3.65 9.81 1.68
N ILE A 189 4.38 8.75 2.04
CA ILE A 189 3.90 7.37 1.92
C ILE A 189 3.23 6.87 3.21
N ARG A 190 3.64 7.37 4.39
CA ARG A 190 3.21 6.83 5.69
C ARG A 190 1.70 6.65 5.84
N GLY A 191 0.91 7.66 5.49
CA GLY A 191 -0.55 7.58 5.65
C GLY A 191 -1.18 6.50 4.78
N MET A 192 -0.71 6.38 3.54
CA MET A 192 -1.16 5.34 2.62
C MET A 192 -0.67 3.94 3.06
N TYR A 193 0.55 3.83 3.57
CA TYR A 193 1.07 2.58 4.13
C TYR A 193 0.20 2.07 5.28
N ASP A 194 -0.13 2.93 6.26
CA ASP A 194 -0.97 2.55 7.39
C ASP A 194 -2.40 2.20 6.93
N PHE A 195 -2.94 2.92 5.94
CA PHE A 195 -4.22 2.62 5.31
C PHE A 195 -4.22 1.26 4.61
N THR A 196 -3.18 0.98 3.82
CA THR A 196 -2.98 -0.30 3.12
C THR A 196 -2.94 -1.48 4.11
N LEU A 197 -2.22 -1.34 5.22
CA LEU A 197 -2.18 -2.36 6.27
C LEU A 197 -3.55 -2.58 6.93
N GLY A 198 -4.36 -1.54 7.02
CA GLY A 198 -5.75 -1.62 7.47
C GLY A 198 -6.61 -2.44 6.53
N LEU A 199 -6.49 -2.21 5.22
CA LEU A 199 -7.21 -2.97 4.19
C LEU A 199 -6.78 -4.44 4.18
N ALA A 200 -5.47 -4.71 4.19
CA ALA A 200 -4.90 -6.06 4.17
C ALA A 200 -5.20 -6.89 5.44
N ALA A 201 -5.74 -6.27 6.47
CA ALA A 201 -6.26 -6.98 7.65
C ALA A 201 -7.65 -7.57 7.44
N PHE A 202 -8.31 -7.26 6.33
CA PHE A 202 -9.68 -7.71 5.99
C PHE A 202 -10.67 -7.56 7.14
N PRO A 203 -10.77 -6.40 7.80
CA PRO A 203 -11.70 -6.24 8.90
C PRO A 203 -13.14 -6.44 8.42
N PRO A 204 -13.99 -7.15 9.17
CA PRO A 204 -15.39 -7.25 8.82
C PRO A 204 -16.02 -5.87 8.80
N ALA A 205 -16.82 -5.59 7.77
CA ALA A 205 -17.53 -4.31 7.66
C ALA A 205 -18.60 -4.22 8.77
N GLY A 206 -18.32 -3.41 9.79
CA GLY A 206 -19.26 -3.12 10.86
C GLY A 206 -20.46 -2.26 10.38
N PRO A 207 -21.54 -2.20 11.16
CA PRO A 207 -22.73 -1.40 10.81
C PRO A 207 -22.41 0.08 10.51
N GLY A 208 -21.50 0.68 11.28
CA GLY A 208 -21.05 2.07 11.07
C GLY A 208 -20.32 2.27 9.75
N GLN A 209 -19.45 1.33 9.37
CA GLN A 209 -18.75 1.38 8.09
C GLN A 209 -19.71 1.23 6.91
N ARG A 210 -20.67 0.29 6.99
CA ARG A 210 -21.71 0.13 5.96
C ARG A 210 -22.55 1.39 5.78
N ARG A 211 -22.96 2.01 6.87
CA ARG A 211 -23.71 3.28 6.83
C ARG A 211 -22.90 4.42 6.24
N PHE A 212 -21.61 4.50 6.60
CA PHE A 212 -20.71 5.50 6.02
C PHE A 212 -20.57 5.32 4.52
N LEU A 213 -20.29 4.09 4.05
CA LEU A 213 -20.14 3.81 2.62
C LEU A 213 -21.46 4.03 1.85
N ALA A 214 -22.61 3.68 2.43
CA ALA A 214 -23.92 3.98 1.83
C ALA A 214 -24.16 5.48 1.70
N ALA A 215 -23.79 6.27 2.70
CA ALA A 215 -23.91 7.73 2.65
C ALA A 215 -22.94 8.36 1.65
N VAL A 216 -21.71 7.83 1.55
CA VAL A 216 -20.74 8.23 0.51
C VAL A 216 -21.30 7.93 -0.89
N ALA A 217 -21.86 6.73 -1.10
CA ALA A 217 -22.40 6.33 -2.40
C ALA A 217 -23.63 7.13 -2.84
N ALA A 218 -24.38 7.72 -1.88
CA ALA A 218 -25.53 8.56 -2.15
C ALA A 218 -25.17 9.99 -2.57
N ASP A 219 -23.90 10.40 -2.45
CA ASP A 219 -23.43 11.75 -2.79
C ASP A 219 -22.22 11.66 -3.73
N GLN A 220 -22.38 12.14 -4.96
CA GLN A 220 -21.34 12.07 -5.99
C GLN A 220 -20.06 12.83 -5.59
N GLN A 221 -20.18 13.94 -4.85
CA GLN A 221 -19.02 14.71 -4.42
C GLN A 221 -18.25 13.97 -3.33
N GLU A 222 -18.94 13.35 -2.37
CA GLU A 222 -18.32 12.51 -1.35
C GLU A 222 -17.73 11.23 -1.95
N THR A 223 -18.39 10.62 -2.93
CA THR A 223 -17.83 9.50 -3.71
C THR A 223 -16.51 9.90 -4.36
N SER A 224 -16.47 11.04 -5.05
CA SER A 224 -15.24 11.54 -5.68
C SER A 224 -14.12 11.80 -4.66
N ARG A 225 -14.43 12.36 -3.50
CA ARG A 225 -13.46 12.60 -2.41
C ARG A 225 -12.96 11.30 -1.79
N PHE A 226 -13.84 10.33 -1.58
CA PHE A 226 -13.50 8.99 -1.09
C PHE A 226 -12.55 8.27 -2.05
N LEU A 227 -12.91 8.22 -3.33
CA LEU A 227 -12.08 7.61 -4.37
C LEU A 227 -10.75 8.36 -4.51
N GLY A 228 -10.74 9.69 -4.38
CA GLY A 228 -9.51 10.49 -4.36
C GLY A 228 -8.58 10.12 -3.19
N ALA A 229 -9.14 9.81 -2.01
CA ALA A 229 -8.35 9.32 -0.87
C ALA A 229 -7.84 7.89 -1.11
N PHE A 230 -8.66 7.03 -1.72
CA PHE A 230 -8.25 5.67 -2.09
C PHE A 230 -7.16 5.67 -3.17
N ALA A 231 -7.28 6.52 -4.17
CA ALA A 231 -6.29 6.71 -5.23
C ALA A 231 -5.00 7.44 -4.77
N GLY A 232 -4.96 7.95 -3.53
CA GLY A 232 -3.79 8.66 -3.01
C GLY A 232 -3.61 10.09 -3.52
N ILE A 233 -4.65 10.68 -4.16
CA ILE A 233 -4.72 12.10 -4.55
C ILE A 233 -4.81 12.95 -3.29
N VAL A 234 -5.62 12.52 -2.34
CA VAL A 234 -5.72 13.10 -1.00
C VAL A 234 -5.13 12.10 -0.01
N PRO A 235 -4.24 12.51 0.90
CA PRO A 235 -3.74 11.61 1.93
C PRO A 235 -4.90 11.00 2.74
N PRO A 236 -4.97 9.64 2.90
CA PRO A 236 -6.10 8.99 3.57
C PRO A 236 -6.40 9.56 4.97
N GLN A 237 -5.37 9.92 5.74
CA GLN A 237 -5.54 10.52 7.06
C GLN A 237 -6.23 11.89 7.04
N ASN A 238 -6.24 12.59 5.90
CA ASN A 238 -6.92 13.89 5.75
C ASN A 238 -8.41 13.69 5.38
N TYR A 239 -8.74 12.58 4.75
CA TYR A 239 -10.13 12.24 4.44
C TYR A 239 -10.82 11.52 5.61
N PHE A 240 -10.22 10.48 6.17
CA PHE A 240 -10.80 9.71 7.27
C PHE A 240 -10.65 10.43 8.62
N THR A 241 -11.38 11.51 8.81
CA THR A 241 -11.39 12.34 10.02
C THR A 241 -12.78 12.38 10.66
N LEU A 242 -12.85 12.77 11.94
CA LEU A 242 -14.14 13.00 12.61
C LEU A 242 -14.99 14.04 11.84
N ARG A 243 -14.36 15.09 11.31
CA ARG A 243 -15.02 16.12 10.50
C ARG A 243 -15.70 15.52 9.26
N THR A 244 -15.01 14.61 8.56
CA THR A 244 -15.60 13.91 7.42
C THR A 244 -16.75 13.01 7.85
N MET A 245 -16.62 12.29 8.97
CA MET A 245 -17.68 11.47 9.52
C MET A 245 -18.94 12.29 9.83
N VAL A 246 -18.79 13.45 10.48
CA VAL A 246 -19.89 14.36 10.78
C VAL A 246 -20.52 14.91 9.49
N ARG A 247 -19.70 15.27 8.51
CA ARG A 247 -20.18 15.79 7.22
C ARG A 247 -21.00 14.74 6.47
N VAL A 248 -20.50 13.50 6.38
CA VAL A 248 -21.13 12.42 5.60
C VAL A 248 -22.36 11.84 6.30
N LEU A 249 -22.31 11.65 7.61
CA LEU A 249 -23.35 10.97 8.38
C LEU A 249 -24.33 11.92 9.11
N GLY A 250 -24.00 13.20 9.15
CA GLY A 250 -24.66 14.19 10.01
C GLY A 250 -24.33 14.00 11.50
N SER A 251 -24.62 15.01 12.31
CA SER A 251 -24.33 14.99 13.75
C SER A 251 -25.07 13.89 14.52
N ARG A 252 -26.30 13.54 14.11
CA ARG A 252 -27.11 12.46 14.70
C ARG A 252 -26.59 11.06 14.29
N GLY A 253 -26.09 10.90 13.06
CA GLY A 253 -25.52 9.66 12.54
C GLY A 253 -24.19 9.30 13.21
N THR A 254 -23.38 10.31 13.49
CA THR A 254 -22.06 10.16 14.12
C THR A 254 -22.15 9.71 15.57
N ARG A 255 -23.16 10.14 16.34
CA ARG A 255 -23.38 9.71 17.74
C ARG A 255 -23.73 8.21 17.88
N LYS A 256 -24.26 7.58 16.83
CA LYS A 256 -24.58 6.13 16.81
C LYS A 256 -23.39 5.26 16.41
N ILE A 257 -22.29 5.85 15.96
CA ILE A 257 -21.02 5.17 15.75
C ILE A 257 -20.25 5.26 17.08
N THR A 258 -20.56 4.36 17.99
CA THR A 258 -19.85 4.26 19.28
C THR A 258 -18.35 4.03 19.07
N ALA A 259 -17.55 4.56 19.98
CA ALA A 259 -16.10 4.62 19.99
C ALA A 259 -15.30 3.36 19.52
N PRO A 260 -15.77 2.11 19.64
CA PRO A 260 -15.02 0.96 19.12
C PRO A 260 -14.88 0.92 17.61
N THR A 261 -15.89 1.39 16.83
CA THR A 261 -15.89 1.29 15.36
C THR A 261 -15.04 2.38 14.72
N ALA A 262 -15.10 3.60 15.25
CA ALA A 262 -14.18 4.67 14.85
C ALA A 262 -12.75 4.34 15.28
N ASN A 263 -12.53 3.81 16.48
CA ASN A 263 -11.22 3.40 16.96
C ASN A 263 -10.60 2.26 16.15
N HIS A 264 -11.33 1.28 15.63
CA HIS A 264 -10.73 0.22 14.80
C HIS A 264 -10.27 0.71 13.42
N LEU A 265 -10.97 1.65 12.81
CA LEU A 265 -10.52 2.27 11.55
C LEU A 265 -9.42 3.31 11.79
N PHE A 266 -9.40 4.01 12.94
CA PHE A 266 -8.58 5.18 13.22
C PHE A 266 -7.55 5.00 14.34
N SER A 267 -7.74 4.09 15.30
CA SER A 267 -6.77 3.89 16.39
C SER A 267 -5.46 3.27 15.90
N ARG A 268 -5.51 2.48 14.83
CA ARG A 268 -4.29 1.99 14.19
C ARG A 268 -3.54 3.06 13.41
N LEU A 269 -4.19 4.13 12.99
CA LEU A 269 -3.54 5.30 12.37
C LEU A 269 -2.85 6.20 13.41
N ARG A 270 -3.24 6.14 14.70
CA ARG A 270 -2.68 6.96 15.78
C ARG A 270 -1.65 6.27 16.67
N GLN A 271 -1.43 4.96 16.57
CA GLN A 271 -0.52 4.29 17.49
C GLN A 271 0.95 4.51 17.13
N ARG A 272 1.53 5.38 17.98
CA ARG A 272 2.90 5.56 18.42
C ARG A 272 3.86 6.35 17.54
N GLY A 273 4.06 7.58 17.96
CA GLY A 273 5.34 8.26 17.84
C GLY A 273 6.46 7.44 18.53
N PRO A 274 7.72 7.73 18.23
CA PRO A 274 8.86 6.92 18.68
C PRO A 274 8.89 6.85 20.21
N ALA A 275 8.92 5.64 20.76
CA ALA A 275 9.28 5.44 22.15
C ALA A 275 10.69 6.02 22.34
N ARG A 276 10.81 7.01 23.20
CA ARG A 276 12.10 7.48 23.72
C ARG A 276 12.77 6.29 24.42
N GLN A 277 13.80 5.74 23.83
CA GLN A 277 14.75 4.90 24.55
C GLN A 277 15.67 5.86 25.33
N GLY A 278 15.27 6.18 26.53
CA GLY A 278 16.15 6.68 27.58
C GLY A 278 16.72 5.48 28.30
N GLY A 279 18.04 5.37 28.36
CA GLY A 279 18.74 4.33 29.07
C GLY A 279 20.22 4.36 28.72
N ALA A 280 20.93 5.37 29.20
CA ALA A 280 22.38 5.37 29.25
C ALA A 280 22.82 4.31 30.28
N ALA A 281 23.33 3.19 29.80
CA ALA A 281 24.10 2.25 30.63
C ALA A 281 25.58 2.62 30.51
N THR A 282 26.09 3.34 31.48
CA THR A 282 27.52 3.52 31.74
C THR A 282 28.12 2.19 32.21
N THR A 283 28.81 1.50 31.34
CA THR A 283 29.65 0.36 31.75
C THR A 283 31.05 0.90 32.07
N ARG A 284 31.38 0.93 33.39
CA ARG A 284 32.75 1.11 33.88
C ARG A 284 33.58 -0.11 33.51
N VAL A 285 34.69 0.12 32.85
CA VAL A 285 35.78 -0.85 32.69
C VAL A 285 36.64 -0.80 33.97
N PRO A 286 36.90 -1.91 34.65
CA PRO A 286 37.92 -1.96 35.68
C PRO A 286 39.29 -2.15 35.03
N GLY A 287 40.24 -1.30 35.41
CA GLY A 287 41.64 -1.47 35.01
C GLY A 287 42.33 -2.62 35.73
N ARG A 288 43.14 -3.27 34.98
CA ARG A 288 44.54 -3.70 35.30
C ARG A 288 45.24 -4.06 34.00
#